data_5dd22641de0aa2c965ff37c26a2ef32f
#
_entry.id   5dd22641de0aa2c965ff37c26a2ef32f
#
_cell.length_a   1.000
_cell.length_b   1.000
_cell.length_c   1.000
_cell.angle_alpha   90.00
_cell.angle_beta   90.00
_cell.angle_gamma   90.00
#
_symmetry.space_group_name_H-M   'P 1'
#
loop_
_entity.id
_entity.type
_entity.pdbx_description
1 polymer ?
#
loop_
_entity_poly.entity_id
_entity_poly.type
_entity_poly.pdbx_seq_one_letter_code
_entity_poly.pdbx_strand_id
1 'polypeptide(L)'
;MTLRARIGGAFALCVFAAAPIAAETPVMRIATQASGTVAWELDTITHYGLDAANGVALDVRDVAGKSGAGVALQAGEADAIVSDWLWVARQRVAGEDLVFIPYSKAVGALMVRADSPVQRLSDLDGRKVGIAGGPVDKSWLILRAYAQQAEGFDLKAATEQVFGAPPLIFKAALSGEVDGAINFWHFGAKMQAAGMRPVITVSEAAAALGLDPETPLLGYVVRGDFLRAHPDAVAGFAAASRAAKERLASDPEAWVRLRDRMNAKDDAQFEALKAGWIEGIPAPGPVSREAAASMLRLMADLGGSDLMGEVKELPDGVFYDPAM
;
A
#
# COMPACT_ATOMS: atom_id res chain seq x y z
N MET A 1 25.98 -91.13 19.92
CA MET A 1 26.01 -89.86 20.70
C MET A 1 26.22 -88.73 19.67
N THR A 2 25.14 -88.03 19.22
CA THR A 2 25.14 -86.98 18.20
C THR A 2 24.80 -85.64 18.86
N LEU A 3 25.78 -84.77 18.92
CA LEU A 3 25.68 -83.40 19.47
C LEU A 3 25.07 -82.48 18.44
N ARG A 4 23.87 -81.93 18.68
CA ARG A 4 23.21 -80.93 17.85
C ARG A 4 23.61 -79.55 18.36
N ALA A 5 24.36 -78.80 17.54
CA ALA A 5 24.66 -77.39 17.74
C ALA A 5 23.42 -76.55 17.34
N ARG A 6 22.89 -75.68 18.24
CA ARG A 6 21.90 -74.70 17.97
C ARG A 6 22.59 -73.37 17.60
N ILE A 7 22.45 -72.94 16.37
CA ILE A 7 22.88 -71.63 15.92
C ILE A 7 21.73 -70.66 16.20
N GLY A 8 21.89 -69.77 17.17
CA GLY A 8 20.98 -68.68 17.45
C GLY A 8 21.35 -67.48 16.61
N GLY A 9 20.54 -67.21 15.62
CA GLY A 9 20.67 -65.96 14.82
C GLY A 9 20.07 -64.77 15.56
N ALA A 10 20.89 -63.80 15.97
CA ALA A 10 20.45 -62.52 16.46
C ALA A 10 20.06 -61.63 15.28
N PHE A 11 18.78 -61.35 15.11
CA PHE A 11 18.28 -60.37 14.18
C PHE A 11 18.44 -58.96 14.80
N ALA A 12 19.43 -58.18 14.33
CA ALA A 12 19.57 -56.77 14.70
C ALA A 12 18.53 -55.94 13.95
N LEU A 13 17.53 -55.42 14.67
CA LEU A 13 16.52 -54.53 14.16
C LEU A 13 17.16 -53.13 14.02
N CYS A 14 17.62 -52.75 12.80
CA CYS A 14 18.03 -51.38 12.51
C CYS A 14 16.81 -50.47 12.45
N VAL A 15 16.55 -49.71 13.51
CA VAL A 15 15.57 -48.60 13.50
C VAL A 15 16.19 -47.44 12.75
N PHE A 16 15.81 -47.27 11.51
CA PHE A 16 16.10 -46.03 10.76
C PHE A 16 15.24 -44.91 11.38
N ALA A 17 15.86 -44.06 12.19
CA ALA A 17 15.26 -42.78 12.56
C ALA A 17 15.21 -41.92 11.27
N ALA A 18 14.01 -41.76 10.70
CA ALA A 18 13.78 -40.78 9.63
C ALA A 18 14.07 -39.39 10.21
N ALA A 19 15.14 -38.74 9.75
CA ALA A 19 15.37 -37.35 10.06
C ALA A 19 14.18 -36.56 9.53
N PRO A 20 13.63 -35.55 10.26
CA PRO A 20 12.60 -34.71 9.75
C PRO A 20 13.16 -34.02 8.51
N ILE A 21 12.51 -34.19 7.37
CA ILE A 21 12.75 -33.38 6.17
C ILE A 21 12.35 -31.97 6.59
N ALA A 22 13.32 -31.06 6.72
CA ALA A 22 13.02 -29.64 6.92
C ALA A 22 12.13 -29.21 5.74
N ALA A 23 10.90 -28.78 6.05
CA ALA A 23 10.02 -28.25 5.02
C ALA A 23 10.71 -27.06 4.35
N GLU A 24 10.74 -27.03 3.03
CA GLU A 24 11.27 -25.89 2.27
C GLU A 24 10.51 -24.63 2.68
N THR A 25 11.26 -23.55 2.98
CA THR A 25 10.64 -22.24 3.30
C THR A 25 9.84 -21.77 2.10
N PRO A 26 8.53 -21.51 2.24
CA PRO A 26 7.71 -21.02 1.15
C PRO A 26 8.24 -19.70 0.60
N VAL A 27 8.29 -19.57 -0.74
CA VAL A 27 8.70 -18.36 -1.42
C VAL A 27 7.45 -17.59 -1.85
N MET A 28 7.33 -16.32 -1.40
CA MET A 28 6.28 -15.39 -1.80
C MET A 28 6.81 -14.44 -2.87
N ARG A 29 6.28 -14.54 -4.08
CA ARG A 29 6.66 -13.69 -5.22
C ARG A 29 5.86 -12.40 -5.17
N ILE A 30 6.54 -11.26 -5.02
CA ILE A 30 5.89 -9.95 -4.91
C ILE A 30 6.27 -9.09 -6.11
N ALA A 31 5.29 -8.73 -6.95
CA ALA A 31 5.50 -7.79 -8.05
C ALA A 31 5.17 -6.36 -7.60
N THR A 32 6.16 -5.45 -7.69
CA THR A 32 6.01 -4.06 -7.26
C THR A 32 6.73 -3.10 -8.20
N GLN A 33 6.42 -1.80 -8.07
CA GLN A 33 7.09 -0.77 -8.85
C GLN A 33 8.43 -0.40 -8.21
N ALA A 34 9.52 -0.40 -8.98
CA ALA A 34 10.86 -0.06 -8.52
C ALA A 34 10.95 1.31 -7.82
N SER A 35 10.15 2.28 -8.27
CA SER A 35 10.09 3.64 -7.70
C SER A 35 9.04 3.82 -6.60
N GLY A 36 8.32 2.77 -6.24
CA GLY A 36 7.29 2.82 -5.20
C GLY A 36 7.89 2.82 -3.80
N THR A 37 7.20 3.51 -2.87
CA THR A 37 7.66 3.61 -1.46
C THR A 37 7.60 2.28 -0.72
N VAL A 38 6.83 1.32 -1.22
CA VAL A 38 6.78 -0.05 -0.69
C VAL A 38 8.13 -0.77 -0.82
N ALA A 39 8.93 -0.41 -1.83
CA ALA A 39 10.26 -0.98 -2.01
C ALA A 39 11.19 -0.70 -0.81
N TRP A 40 10.95 0.37 -0.03
CA TRP A 40 11.73 0.66 1.18
C TRP A 40 11.45 -0.34 2.29
N GLU A 41 10.19 -0.72 2.47
CA GLU A 41 9.81 -1.74 3.45
C GLU A 41 10.29 -3.14 3.02
N LEU A 42 10.05 -3.52 1.78
CA LEU A 42 10.46 -4.84 1.27
C LEU A 42 11.98 -5.03 1.32
N ASP A 43 12.73 -3.97 0.98
CA ASP A 43 14.19 -3.96 1.14
C ASP A 43 14.61 -4.08 2.61
N THR A 44 13.89 -3.41 3.53
CA THR A 44 14.14 -3.53 4.95
C THR A 44 13.86 -4.95 5.45
N ILE A 45 12.76 -5.57 5.02
CA ILE A 45 12.43 -6.96 5.36
C ILE A 45 13.56 -7.90 4.95
N THR A 46 13.98 -7.84 3.70
CA THR A 46 15.00 -8.77 3.16
C THR A 46 16.39 -8.47 3.73
N HIS A 47 16.77 -7.19 3.87
CA HIS A 47 18.08 -6.81 4.40
C HIS A 47 18.30 -7.28 5.84
N TYR A 48 17.29 -7.18 6.68
CA TYR A 48 17.37 -7.59 8.09
C TYR A 48 16.94 -9.04 8.31
N GLY A 49 16.63 -9.80 7.25
CA GLY A 49 16.21 -11.20 7.34
C GLY A 49 14.89 -11.39 8.07
N LEU A 50 14.02 -10.38 8.08
CA LEU A 50 12.73 -10.44 8.79
C LEU A 50 11.78 -11.44 8.15
N ASP A 51 11.88 -11.67 6.85
CA ASP A 51 11.16 -12.71 6.11
C ASP A 51 11.57 -14.10 6.60
N ALA A 52 12.85 -14.42 6.55
CA ALA A 52 13.37 -15.72 7.00
C ALA A 52 13.07 -15.97 8.48
N ALA A 53 13.21 -14.95 9.34
CA ALA A 53 12.89 -15.03 10.77
C ALA A 53 11.40 -15.34 11.04
N ASN A 54 10.52 -15.05 10.07
CA ASN A 54 9.08 -15.30 10.12
C ASN A 54 8.62 -16.45 9.20
N GLY A 55 9.53 -17.30 8.73
CA GLY A 55 9.21 -18.54 8.02
C GLY A 55 8.72 -18.35 6.58
N VAL A 56 9.07 -17.25 5.93
CA VAL A 56 8.78 -16.98 4.52
C VAL A 56 10.03 -16.43 3.84
N ALA A 57 10.23 -16.71 2.56
CA ALA A 57 11.25 -16.06 1.73
C ALA A 57 10.57 -15.15 0.71
N LEU A 58 11.11 -13.94 0.48
CA LEU A 58 10.55 -13.01 -0.50
C LEU A 58 11.34 -13.04 -1.80
N ASP A 59 10.62 -13.17 -2.94
CA ASP A 59 11.11 -12.91 -4.29
C ASP A 59 10.45 -11.62 -4.80
N VAL A 60 11.14 -10.49 -4.63
CA VAL A 60 10.62 -9.17 -5.02
C VAL A 60 11.04 -8.85 -6.44
N ARG A 61 10.07 -8.60 -7.31
CA ARG A 61 10.29 -8.32 -8.73
C ARG A 61 9.76 -6.94 -9.11
N ASP A 62 10.61 -6.17 -9.77
CA ASP A 62 10.24 -4.87 -10.29
C ASP A 62 9.46 -5.00 -11.60
N VAL A 63 8.34 -4.28 -11.68
CA VAL A 63 7.48 -4.22 -12.87
C VAL A 63 7.24 -2.78 -13.33
N ALA A 64 6.90 -2.64 -14.60
CA ALA A 64 6.63 -1.35 -15.23
C ALA A 64 5.24 -0.82 -14.84
N GLY A 65 5.09 -0.35 -13.59
CA GLY A 65 3.89 0.33 -13.14
C GLY A 65 2.78 -0.59 -12.61
N LYS A 66 1.69 0.04 -12.17
CA LYS A 66 0.53 -0.63 -11.53
C LYS A 66 -0.13 -1.69 -12.43
N SER A 67 -0.25 -1.40 -13.72
CA SER A 67 -0.86 -2.34 -14.67
C SER A 67 -0.04 -3.62 -14.83
N GLY A 68 1.30 -3.50 -14.88
CA GLY A 68 2.20 -4.65 -14.96
C GLY A 68 2.09 -5.55 -13.71
N ALA A 69 1.97 -4.97 -12.52
CA ALA A 69 1.77 -5.73 -11.30
C ALA A 69 0.43 -6.51 -11.34
N GLY A 70 -0.66 -5.85 -11.77
CA GLY A 70 -1.96 -6.49 -11.91
C GLY A 70 -1.94 -7.67 -12.89
N VAL A 71 -1.28 -7.52 -14.04
CA VAL A 71 -1.10 -8.61 -15.02
C VAL A 71 -0.31 -9.76 -14.42
N ALA A 72 0.80 -9.51 -13.73
CA ALA A 72 1.61 -10.54 -13.10
C ALA A 72 0.81 -11.34 -12.04
N LEU A 73 -0.04 -10.65 -11.25
CA LEU A 73 -0.91 -11.31 -10.27
C LEU A 73 -1.94 -12.22 -10.96
N GLN A 74 -2.65 -11.70 -11.97
CA GLN A 74 -3.67 -12.44 -12.70
C GLN A 74 -3.09 -13.62 -13.49
N ALA A 75 -1.88 -13.49 -14.02
CA ALA A 75 -1.16 -14.57 -14.71
C ALA A 75 -0.58 -15.63 -13.75
N GLY A 76 -0.64 -15.42 -12.41
CA GLY A 76 -0.01 -16.31 -11.44
C GLY A 76 1.52 -16.23 -11.39
N GLU A 77 2.10 -15.20 -12.01
CA GLU A 77 3.54 -14.93 -11.96
C GLU A 77 3.96 -14.26 -10.66
N ALA A 78 3.02 -13.63 -9.95
CA ALA A 78 3.17 -13.08 -8.62
C ALA A 78 2.09 -13.64 -7.69
N ASP A 79 2.45 -13.81 -6.40
CA ASP A 79 1.56 -14.23 -5.33
C ASP A 79 0.97 -13.01 -4.60
N ALA A 80 1.68 -11.88 -4.67
CA ALA A 80 1.22 -10.61 -4.13
C ALA A 80 1.65 -9.42 -4.98
N ILE A 81 0.87 -8.33 -4.87
CA ILE A 81 1.18 -7.00 -5.44
C ILE A 81 0.83 -5.93 -4.41
N VAL A 82 1.11 -4.65 -4.74
CA VAL A 82 0.60 -3.52 -3.96
C VAL A 82 -0.53 -2.83 -4.70
N SER A 83 -1.69 -2.71 -4.04
CA SER A 83 -2.85 -2.00 -4.57
C SER A 83 -3.70 -1.45 -3.43
N ASP A 84 -4.85 -0.86 -3.75
CA ASP A 84 -5.85 -0.41 -2.79
C ASP A 84 -6.94 -1.47 -2.59
N TRP A 85 -7.54 -1.49 -1.41
CA TRP A 85 -8.59 -2.47 -1.10
C TRP A 85 -9.91 -2.23 -1.86
N LEU A 86 -10.17 -1.03 -2.39
CA LEU A 86 -11.30 -0.79 -3.29
C LEU A 86 -11.15 -1.58 -4.60
N TRP A 87 -9.91 -1.66 -5.10
CA TRP A 87 -9.60 -2.54 -6.23
C TRP A 87 -9.81 -4.02 -5.86
N VAL A 88 -9.39 -4.45 -4.65
CA VAL A 88 -9.66 -5.82 -4.16
C VAL A 88 -11.15 -6.10 -4.10
N ALA A 89 -11.96 -5.16 -3.56
CA ALA A 89 -13.41 -5.30 -3.50
C ALA A 89 -14.01 -5.52 -4.91
N ARG A 90 -13.56 -4.78 -5.91
CA ARG A 90 -13.99 -4.98 -7.31
C ARG A 90 -13.60 -6.34 -7.87
N GLN A 91 -12.37 -6.77 -7.63
CA GLN A 91 -11.90 -8.08 -8.10
C GLN A 91 -12.69 -9.22 -7.44
N ARG A 92 -13.00 -9.11 -6.15
CA ARG A 92 -13.82 -10.11 -5.46
C ARG A 92 -15.25 -10.20 -6.00
N VAL A 93 -15.88 -9.08 -6.32
CA VAL A 93 -17.20 -9.07 -6.99
C VAL A 93 -17.10 -9.69 -8.39
N ALA A 94 -15.98 -9.55 -9.07
CA ALA A 94 -15.70 -10.20 -10.36
C ALA A 94 -15.33 -11.69 -10.23
N GLY A 95 -15.28 -12.25 -9.00
CA GLY A 95 -15.01 -13.67 -8.75
C GLY A 95 -13.56 -14.01 -8.41
N GLU A 96 -12.68 -13.01 -8.33
CA GLU A 96 -11.28 -13.21 -7.98
C GLU A 96 -11.11 -13.35 -6.46
N ASP A 97 -10.39 -14.37 -6.02
CA ASP A 97 -10.09 -14.56 -4.60
C ASP A 97 -8.80 -13.86 -4.21
N LEU A 98 -8.92 -12.62 -3.76
CA LEU A 98 -7.83 -11.75 -3.35
C LEU A 98 -8.07 -11.23 -1.93
N VAL A 99 -6.99 -11.08 -1.16
CA VAL A 99 -7.02 -10.62 0.23
C VAL A 99 -6.05 -9.46 0.42
N PHE A 100 -6.44 -8.45 1.19
CA PHE A 100 -5.68 -7.24 1.44
C PHE A 100 -5.02 -7.27 2.83
N ILE A 101 -3.70 -7.06 2.87
CA ILE A 101 -2.91 -6.85 4.09
C ILE A 101 -2.52 -5.36 4.14
N PRO A 102 -2.85 -4.60 5.19
CA PRO A 102 -2.55 -3.18 5.29
C PRO A 102 -1.06 -2.88 5.16
N TYR A 103 -0.72 -1.90 4.31
CA TYR A 103 0.64 -1.36 4.18
C TYR A 103 0.73 0.07 4.69
N SER A 104 -0.13 0.99 4.18
CA SER A 104 -0.02 2.42 4.44
C SER A 104 -1.37 3.12 4.43
N LYS A 105 -1.53 4.06 5.36
CA LYS A 105 -2.62 5.04 5.37
C LYS A 105 -2.22 6.38 4.75
N ALA A 106 -0.96 6.54 4.32
CA ALA A 106 -0.46 7.79 3.77
C ALA A 106 -1.23 8.20 2.52
N VAL A 107 -1.76 9.40 2.55
CA VAL A 107 -2.50 10.05 1.46
C VAL A 107 -1.89 11.41 1.15
N GLY A 108 -2.28 12.02 0.03
CA GLY A 108 -1.75 13.30 -0.39
C GLY A 108 -2.41 14.50 0.29
N ALA A 109 -2.17 15.66 -0.30
CA ALA A 109 -2.74 16.94 0.09
C ALA A 109 -3.00 17.79 -1.16
N LEU A 110 -3.84 18.83 -1.04
CA LEU A 110 -3.80 19.94 -1.98
C LEU A 110 -2.61 20.82 -1.61
N MET A 111 -1.62 20.85 -2.48
CA MET A 111 -0.40 21.65 -2.34
C MET A 111 -0.46 22.91 -3.17
N VAL A 112 -0.01 24.04 -2.64
CA VAL A 112 0.12 25.31 -3.35
C VAL A 112 1.50 25.90 -3.08
N ARG A 113 1.92 26.83 -3.93
CA ARG A 113 3.17 27.58 -3.71
C ARG A 113 3.06 28.43 -2.45
N ALA A 114 4.19 28.71 -1.81
CA ALA A 114 4.24 29.46 -0.56
C ALA A 114 3.60 30.86 -0.67
N ASP A 115 3.75 31.52 -1.84
CA ASP A 115 3.22 32.85 -2.16
C ASP A 115 1.78 32.84 -2.70
N SER A 116 1.17 31.64 -2.80
CA SER A 116 -0.21 31.52 -3.30
C SER A 116 -1.22 32.15 -2.34
N PRO A 117 -2.20 32.91 -2.85
CA PRO A 117 -3.29 33.47 -2.02
C PRO A 117 -4.32 32.40 -1.58
N VAL A 118 -4.26 31.19 -2.12
CA VAL A 118 -5.22 30.11 -1.87
C VAL A 118 -5.06 29.62 -0.42
N GLN A 119 -6.11 29.76 0.40
CA GLN A 119 -6.15 29.32 1.79
C GLN A 119 -7.14 28.17 2.02
N ARG A 120 -8.11 28.01 1.12
CA ARG A 120 -9.14 26.96 1.15
C ARG A 120 -9.50 26.55 -0.28
N LEU A 121 -10.30 25.47 -0.44
CA LEU A 121 -10.58 24.90 -1.76
C LEU A 121 -11.37 25.86 -2.66
N SER A 122 -12.29 26.64 -2.11
CA SER A 122 -13.08 27.61 -2.87
C SER A 122 -12.27 28.80 -3.41
N ASP A 123 -11.05 29.04 -2.92
CA ASP A 123 -10.16 30.04 -3.51
C ASP A 123 -9.55 29.58 -4.85
N LEU A 124 -9.83 28.34 -5.25
CA LEU A 124 -9.43 27.79 -6.54
C LEU A 124 -10.42 28.09 -7.67
N ASP A 125 -11.47 28.88 -7.42
CA ASP A 125 -12.44 29.27 -8.46
C ASP A 125 -11.73 29.88 -9.68
N GLY A 126 -12.03 29.35 -10.87
CA GLY A 126 -11.42 29.76 -12.15
C GLY A 126 -9.92 29.37 -12.30
N ARG A 127 -9.32 28.61 -11.39
CA ARG A 127 -7.90 28.25 -11.38
C ARG A 127 -7.64 26.85 -11.91
N LYS A 128 -6.36 26.60 -12.23
CA LYS A 128 -5.88 25.29 -12.70
C LYS A 128 -5.45 24.41 -11.53
N VAL A 129 -5.98 23.19 -11.48
CA VAL A 129 -5.61 22.18 -10.48
C VAL A 129 -4.99 20.97 -11.17
N GLY A 130 -3.73 20.69 -10.85
CA GLY A 130 -3.03 19.49 -11.29
C GLY A 130 -3.43 18.29 -10.41
N ILE A 131 -3.78 17.17 -11.02
CA ILE A 131 -4.23 15.96 -10.31
C ILE A 131 -3.42 14.77 -10.81
N ALA A 132 -2.65 14.16 -9.93
CA ALA A 132 -1.92 12.94 -10.24
C ALA A 132 -2.88 11.75 -10.32
N GLY A 133 -2.76 10.97 -11.40
CA GLY A 133 -3.65 9.85 -11.68
C GLY A 133 -4.72 10.21 -12.70
N GLY A 134 -5.98 10.27 -12.31
CA GLY A 134 -7.07 10.53 -13.24
C GLY A 134 -8.34 11.04 -12.56
N PRO A 135 -9.45 11.17 -13.30
CA PRO A 135 -10.71 11.71 -12.77
C PRO A 135 -11.31 10.97 -11.58
N VAL A 136 -10.92 9.70 -11.39
CA VAL A 136 -11.36 8.83 -10.29
C VAL A 136 -10.26 8.59 -9.24
N ASP A 137 -9.23 9.46 -9.20
CA ASP A 137 -8.25 9.43 -8.10
C ASP A 137 -8.95 9.68 -6.75
N LYS A 138 -8.60 8.87 -5.74
CA LYS A 138 -9.30 8.86 -4.46
C LYS A 138 -9.11 10.15 -3.68
N SER A 139 -7.90 10.73 -3.71
CA SER A 139 -7.61 12.01 -3.07
C SER A 139 -8.42 13.14 -3.70
N TRP A 140 -8.51 13.16 -5.04
CA TRP A 140 -9.35 14.09 -5.77
C TRP A 140 -10.83 13.98 -5.40
N LEU A 141 -11.37 12.74 -5.32
CA LEU A 141 -12.76 12.51 -4.96
C LEU A 141 -13.08 12.95 -3.52
N ILE A 142 -12.19 12.65 -2.55
CA ILE A 142 -12.36 13.07 -1.15
C ILE A 142 -12.36 14.60 -1.05
N LEU A 143 -11.41 15.28 -1.71
CA LEU A 143 -11.33 16.74 -1.68
C LEU A 143 -12.54 17.40 -2.38
N ARG A 144 -13.10 16.80 -3.42
CA ARG A 144 -14.36 17.26 -4.02
C ARG A 144 -15.54 17.14 -3.06
N ALA A 145 -15.66 16.01 -2.37
CA ALA A 145 -16.72 15.82 -1.36
C ALA A 145 -16.60 16.85 -0.25
N TYR A 146 -15.38 17.04 0.25
CA TYR A 146 -15.11 18.04 1.29
C TYR A 146 -15.46 19.46 0.83
N ALA A 147 -15.02 19.89 -0.35
CA ALA A 147 -15.33 21.21 -0.90
C ALA A 147 -16.85 21.42 -1.01
N GLN A 148 -17.57 20.41 -1.49
CA GLN A 148 -19.03 20.47 -1.61
C GLN A 148 -19.72 20.55 -0.24
N GLN A 149 -19.31 19.73 0.72
CA GLN A 149 -19.98 19.63 2.01
C GLN A 149 -19.60 20.76 2.96
N ALA A 150 -18.30 21.11 3.05
CA ALA A 150 -17.79 22.07 4.01
C ALA A 150 -17.79 23.51 3.50
N GLU A 151 -17.66 23.71 2.18
CA GLU A 151 -17.51 25.05 1.58
C GLU A 151 -18.64 25.39 0.59
N GLY A 152 -19.57 24.46 0.30
CA GLY A 152 -20.63 24.66 -0.70
C GLY A 152 -20.10 24.88 -2.12
N PHE A 153 -18.90 24.35 -2.43
CA PHE A 153 -18.13 24.64 -3.62
C PHE A 153 -17.96 23.39 -4.50
N ASP A 154 -18.45 23.44 -5.73
CA ASP A 154 -18.21 22.37 -6.70
C ASP A 154 -16.80 22.50 -7.31
N LEU A 155 -15.83 21.92 -6.63
CA LEU A 155 -14.41 21.97 -7.02
C LEU A 155 -14.18 21.48 -8.48
N LYS A 156 -14.99 20.53 -8.97
CA LYS A 156 -14.87 20.03 -10.33
C LYS A 156 -15.41 21.04 -11.35
N ALA A 157 -16.57 21.62 -11.12
CA ALA A 157 -17.18 22.55 -12.06
C ALA A 157 -16.46 23.91 -12.10
N ALA A 158 -15.88 24.32 -10.96
CA ALA A 158 -15.29 25.63 -10.79
C ALA A 158 -13.79 25.70 -11.16
N THR A 159 -13.12 24.59 -11.44
CA THR A 159 -11.67 24.57 -11.75
C THR A 159 -11.36 23.96 -13.11
N GLU A 160 -10.22 24.31 -13.69
CA GLU A 160 -9.64 23.61 -14.83
C GLU A 160 -8.76 22.47 -14.32
N GLN A 161 -9.15 21.22 -14.59
CA GLN A 161 -8.38 20.05 -14.14
C GLN A 161 -7.31 19.65 -15.16
N VAL A 162 -6.08 19.46 -14.69
CA VAL A 162 -4.95 18.95 -15.45
C VAL A 162 -4.56 17.58 -14.88
N PHE A 163 -4.98 16.51 -15.56
CA PHE A 163 -4.63 15.14 -15.15
C PHE A 163 -3.30 14.70 -15.74
N GLY A 164 -2.49 14.01 -14.95
CA GLY A 164 -1.20 13.53 -15.42
C GLY A 164 -0.51 12.54 -14.50
N ALA A 165 0.61 12.01 -14.97
CA ALA A 165 1.47 11.17 -14.14
C ALA A 165 2.07 12.00 -12.97
N PRO A 166 2.28 11.39 -11.78
CA PRO A 166 2.77 12.11 -10.61
C PRO A 166 4.01 12.99 -10.83
N PRO A 167 5.04 12.57 -11.59
CA PRO A 167 6.20 13.44 -11.89
C PRO A 167 5.86 14.67 -12.74
N LEU A 168 4.86 14.57 -13.64
CA LEU A 168 4.43 15.68 -14.47
C LEU A 168 3.69 16.73 -13.63
N ILE A 169 2.74 16.28 -12.81
CA ILE A 169 2.00 17.16 -11.89
C ILE A 169 2.96 17.82 -10.88
N PHE A 170 3.95 17.09 -10.39
CA PHE A 170 5.00 17.66 -9.54
C PHE A 170 5.75 18.82 -10.23
N LYS A 171 6.18 18.64 -11.48
CA LYS A 171 6.87 19.69 -12.25
C LYS A 171 5.96 20.87 -12.52
N ALA A 172 4.72 20.64 -12.95
CA ALA A 172 3.72 21.69 -13.22
C ALA A 172 3.43 22.54 -11.97
N ALA A 173 3.37 21.92 -10.79
CA ALA A 173 3.19 22.61 -9.53
C ALA A 173 4.38 23.52 -9.18
N LEU A 174 5.59 23.02 -9.30
CA LEU A 174 6.80 23.80 -9.00
C LEU A 174 7.01 24.96 -9.99
N SER A 175 6.69 24.77 -11.27
CA SER A 175 6.81 25.81 -12.30
C SER A 175 5.69 26.88 -12.26
N GLY A 176 4.59 26.62 -11.51
CA GLY A 176 3.43 27.51 -11.48
C GLY A 176 2.52 27.36 -12.72
N GLU A 177 2.65 26.27 -13.47
CA GLU A 177 1.73 25.94 -14.58
C GLU A 177 0.33 25.57 -14.06
N VAL A 178 0.25 25.09 -12.82
CA VAL A 178 -0.99 24.88 -12.07
C VAL A 178 -0.98 25.67 -10.77
N ASP A 179 -2.14 26.18 -10.35
CA ASP A 179 -2.30 27.00 -9.14
C ASP A 179 -2.32 26.14 -7.87
N GLY A 180 -2.83 24.92 -7.97
CA GLY A 180 -2.83 23.90 -6.92
C GLY A 180 -2.52 22.52 -7.48
N ALA A 181 -1.98 21.62 -6.66
CA ALA A 181 -1.65 20.27 -7.08
C ALA A 181 -2.07 19.23 -6.03
N ILE A 182 -2.75 18.19 -6.48
CA ILE A 182 -3.06 16.99 -5.73
C ILE A 182 -2.14 15.89 -6.26
N ASN A 183 -1.30 15.33 -5.38
CA ASN A 183 -0.34 14.32 -5.78
C ASN A 183 -0.23 13.24 -4.70
N PHE A 184 0.43 12.14 -5.03
CA PHE A 184 0.71 11.07 -4.06
C PHE A 184 1.57 11.63 -2.93
N TRP A 185 1.40 11.11 -1.74
CA TRP A 185 1.99 11.62 -0.51
C TRP A 185 3.50 11.92 -0.64
N HIS A 186 4.27 11.03 -1.27
CA HIS A 186 5.72 11.19 -1.42
C HIS A 186 6.12 12.32 -2.39
N PHE A 187 5.27 12.66 -3.36
CA PHE A 187 5.45 13.88 -4.14
C PHE A 187 5.02 15.11 -3.36
N GLY A 188 3.97 15.02 -2.52
CA GLY A 188 3.60 16.06 -1.57
C GLY A 188 4.75 16.40 -0.62
N ALA A 189 5.42 15.39 -0.06
CA ALA A 189 6.61 15.57 0.76
C ALA A 189 7.75 16.28 0.01
N LYS A 190 8.00 15.91 -1.25
CA LYS A 190 8.99 16.60 -2.11
C LYS A 190 8.58 18.02 -2.46
N MET A 191 7.30 18.31 -2.67
CA MET A 191 6.77 19.67 -2.87
C MET A 191 6.99 20.51 -1.62
N GLN A 192 6.73 19.96 -0.44
CA GLN A 192 6.92 20.62 0.85
C GLN A 192 8.41 20.95 1.10
N ALA A 193 9.31 20.01 0.82
CA ALA A 193 10.75 20.24 0.86
C ALA A 193 11.21 21.32 -0.13
N ALA A 194 10.48 21.51 -1.24
CA ALA A 194 10.72 22.57 -2.22
C ALA A 194 10.03 23.92 -1.85
N GLY A 195 9.48 24.06 -0.65
CA GLY A 195 8.88 25.28 -0.13
C GLY A 195 7.41 25.47 -0.47
N MET A 196 6.72 24.47 -1.04
CA MET A 196 5.25 24.51 -1.19
C MET A 196 4.59 24.19 0.18
N ARG A 197 3.34 24.61 0.33
CA ARG A 197 2.55 24.33 1.54
C ARG A 197 1.27 23.58 1.23
N PRO A 198 0.80 22.73 2.16
CA PRO A 198 -0.56 22.17 2.06
C PRO A 198 -1.60 23.27 2.36
N VAL A 199 -2.73 23.20 1.67
CA VAL A 199 -3.96 23.94 2.00
C VAL A 199 -4.82 23.08 2.90
N ILE A 200 -4.97 21.80 2.54
CA ILE A 200 -5.66 20.77 3.31
C ILE A 200 -5.09 19.41 2.93
N THR A 201 -4.90 18.54 3.91
CA THR A 201 -4.56 17.14 3.68
C THR A 201 -5.81 16.34 3.33
N VAL A 202 -5.64 15.24 2.61
CA VAL A 202 -6.75 14.31 2.34
C VAL A 202 -7.24 13.65 3.63
N SER A 203 -6.37 13.45 4.63
CA SER A 203 -6.76 12.94 5.95
C SER A 203 -7.67 13.93 6.70
N GLU A 204 -7.34 15.22 6.72
CA GLU A 204 -8.19 16.26 7.33
C GLU A 204 -9.55 16.35 6.62
N ALA A 205 -9.55 16.31 5.28
CA ALA A 205 -10.78 16.31 4.49
C ALA A 205 -11.64 15.07 4.77
N ALA A 206 -11.02 13.88 4.86
CA ALA A 206 -11.72 12.64 5.19
C ALA A 206 -12.33 12.69 6.60
N ALA A 207 -11.58 13.16 7.58
CA ALA A 207 -12.08 13.32 8.96
C ALA A 207 -13.27 14.29 9.02
N ALA A 208 -13.20 15.42 8.31
CA ALA A 208 -14.30 16.39 8.23
C ALA A 208 -15.57 15.83 7.56
N LEU A 209 -15.42 14.84 6.68
CA LEU A 209 -16.52 14.08 6.06
C LEU A 209 -17.05 12.95 6.97
N GLY A 210 -16.54 12.79 8.19
CA GLY A 210 -16.89 11.70 9.10
C GLY A 210 -16.32 10.34 8.71
N LEU A 211 -15.33 10.31 7.83
CA LEU A 211 -14.57 9.11 7.51
C LEU A 211 -13.43 8.91 8.52
N ASP A 212 -13.06 7.67 8.75
CA ASP A 212 -11.93 7.34 9.60
C ASP A 212 -10.61 7.53 8.82
N PRO A 213 -9.78 8.55 9.15
CA PRO A 213 -8.51 8.81 8.48
C PRO A 213 -7.45 7.72 8.76
N GLU A 214 -7.67 6.87 9.76
CA GLU A 214 -6.80 5.74 10.08
C GLU A 214 -7.03 4.54 9.14
N THR A 215 -8.11 4.54 8.34
CA THR A 215 -8.38 3.46 7.37
C THR A 215 -7.27 3.39 6.33
N PRO A 216 -6.45 2.32 6.30
CA PRO A 216 -5.35 2.20 5.34
C PRO A 216 -5.90 2.02 3.92
N LEU A 217 -5.48 2.85 2.98
CA LEU A 217 -5.91 2.74 1.58
C LEU A 217 -5.03 1.81 0.75
N LEU A 218 -3.73 1.72 1.05
CA LEU A 218 -2.78 0.88 0.33
C LEU A 218 -2.38 -0.34 1.15
N GLY A 219 -2.25 -1.47 0.46
CA GLY A 219 -1.82 -2.72 1.07
C GLY A 219 -1.23 -3.70 0.08
N TYR A 220 -0.71 -4.79 0.63
CA TYR A 220 -0.35 -5.95 -0.15
C TYR A 220 -1.63 -6.73 -0.46
N VAL A 221 -1.80 -7.04 -1.72
CA VAL A 221 -2.91 -7.85 -2.21
C VAL A 221 -2.38 -9.23 -2.52
N VAL A 222 -2.82 -10.20 -1.75
CA VAL A 222 -2.35 -11.59 -1.81
C VAL A 222 -3.41 -12.45 -2.50
N ARG A 223 -2.97 -13.40 -3.33
CA ARG A 223 -3.86 -14.39 -3.94
C ARG A 223 -4.41 -15.35 -2.88
N GLY A 224 -5.70 -15.62 -2.95
CA GLY A 224 -6.35 -16.53 -1.99
C GLY A 224 -5.88 -17.97 -2.11
N ASP A 225 -5.49 -18.43 -3.29
CA ASP A 225 -4.92 -19.77 -3.47
C ASP A 225 -3.55 -19.90 -2.78
N PHE A 226 -2.69 -18.87 -2.85
CA PHE A 226 -1.42 -18.83 -2.12
C PHE A 226 -1.66 -18.79 -0.60
N LEU A 227 -2.62 -17.97 -0.13
CA LEU A 227 -3.00 -17.92 1.28
C LEU A 227 -3.46 -19.28 1.81
N ARG A 228 -4.30 -19.99 1.04
CA ARG A 228 -4.79 -21.34 1.45
C ARG A 228 -3.68 -22.40 1.42
N ALA A 229 -2.76 -22.31 0.46
CA ALA A 229 -1.65 -23.26 0.37
C ALA A 229 -0.57 -23.01 1.44
N HIS A 230 -0.36 -21.74 1.81
CA HIS A 230 0.73 -21.31 2.69
C HIS A 230 0.26 -20.29 3.75
N PRO A 231 -0.73 -20.63 4.61
CA PRO A 231 -1.29 -19.68 5.59
C PRO A 231 -0.23 -19.14 6.55
N ASP A 232 0.69 -20.00 7.01
CA ASP A 232 1.77 -19.61 7.90
C ASP A 232 2.76 -18.64 7.24
N ALA A 233 3.03 -18.81 5.95
CA ALA A 233 3.90 -17.88 5.21
C ALA A 233 3.27 -16.50 5.05
N VAL A 234 1.94 -16.42 4.82
CA VAL A 234 1.23 -15.13 4.74
C VAL A 234 1.17 -14.45 6.11
N ALA A 235 0.93 -15.22 7.18
CA ALA A 235 1.01 -14.72 8.55
C ALA A 235 2.42 -14.21 8.89
N GLY A 236 3.44 -14.98 8.50
CA GLY A 236 4.85 -14.62 8.63
C GLY A 236 5.19 -13.33 7.85
N PHE A 237 4.73 -13.21 6.62
CA PHE A 237 4.88 -11.97 5.84
C PHE A 237 4.23 -10.76 6.52
N ALA A 238 3.01 -10.91 7.03
CA ALA A 238 2.33 -9.83 7.76
C ALA A 238 3.09 -9.44 9.04
N ALA A 239 3.71 -10.41 9.73
CA ALA A 239 4.57 -10.16 10.89
C ALA A 239 5.89 -9.47 10.48
N ALA A 240 6.54 -9.91 9.39
CA ALA A 240 7.75 -9.29 8.86
C ALA A 240 7.51 -7.83 8.43
N SER A 241 6.37 -7.55 7.80
CA SER A 241 5.94 -6.19 7.44
C SER A 241 5.78 -5.29 8.67
N ARG A 242 5.17 -5.79 9.76
CA ARG A 242 5.09 -5.05 11.04
C ARG A 242 6.47 -4.79 11.64
N ALA A 243 7.32 -5.81 11.71
CA ALA A 243 8.66 -5.67 12.26
C ALA A 243 9.52 -4.67 11.45
N ALA A 244 9.37 -4.62 10.12
CA ALA A 244 10.03 -3.64 9.29
C ALA A 244 9.53 -2.21 9.58
N LYS A 245 8.22 -2.02 9.78
CA LYS A 245 7.63 -0.73 10.16
C LYS A 245 8.14 -0.25 11.52
N GLU A 246 8.18 -1.14 12.50
CA GLU A 246 8.71 -0.85 13.85
C GLU A 246 10.18 -0.44 13.78
N ARG A 247 10.99 -1.15 12.99
CA ARG A 247 12.39 -0.80 12.77
C ARG A 247 12.52 0.56 12.10
N LEU A 248 11.81 0.81 11.01
CA LEU A 248 11.85 2.08 10.30
C LEU A 248 11.32 3.25 11.14
N ALA A 249 10.40 3.00 12.08
CA ALA A 249 9.92 4.03 13.02
C ALA A 249 10.95 4.37 14.11
N SER A 250 11.85 3.44 14.48
CA SER A 250 12.72 3.58 15.65
C SER A 250 14.21 3.64 15.35
N ASP A 251 14.66 3.16 14.18
CA ASP A 251 16.08 3.04 13.80
C ASP A 251 16.45 4.03 12.67
N PRO A 252 17.11 5.15 12.98
CA PRO A 252 17.56 6.12 11.97
C PRO A 252 18.52 5.55 10.94
N GLU A 253 19.37 4.57 11.32
CA GLU A 253 20.36 3.98 10.42
C GLU A 253 19.70 3.16 9.30
N ALA A 254 18.52 2.57 9.58
CA ALA A 254 17.74 1.89 8.55
C ALA A 254 17.35 2.85 7.40
N TRP A 255 17.11 4.13 7.69
CA TRP A 255 16.81 5.15 6.69
C TRP A 255 18.03 5.61 5.92
N VAL A 256 19.19 5.78 6.58
CA VAL A 256 20.46 6.15 5.92
C VAL A 256 20.77 5.16 4.80
N ARG A 257 20.60 3.87 5.06
CA ARG A 257 20.78 2.80 4.07
C ARG A 257 19.80 2.91 2.88
N LEU A 258 18.58 3.37 3.11
CA LEU A 258 17.54 3.50 2.07
C LEU A 258 17.67 4.77 1.23
N ARG A 259 18.54 5.71 1.59
CA ARG A 259 18.61 7.06 1.01
C ARG A 259 18.67 7.06 -0.53
N ASP A 260 19.51 6.23 -1.11
CA ASP A 260 19.65 6.14 -2.58
C ASP A 260 18.36 5.63 -3.22
N ARG A 261 17.69 4.64 -2.60
CA ARG A 261 16.43 4.08 -3.07
C ARG A 261 15.27 5.07 -2.95
N MET A 262 15.33 6.01 -2.01
CA MET A 262 14.31 7.06 -1.84
C MET A 262 14.37 8.13 -2.94
N ASN A 263 15.45 8.21 -3.71
CA ASN A 263 15.66 9.26 -4.72
C ASN A 263 15.45 10.68 -4.15
N ALA A 264 15.94 10.91 -2.93
CA ALA A 264 15.95 12.23 -2.30
C ALA A 264 17.12 13.08 -2.84
N LYS A 265 16.81 14.27 -3.34
CA LYS A 265 17.83 15.17 -3.91
C LYS A 265 18.76 15.78 -2.86
N ASP A 266 18.23 15.99 -1.66
CA ASP A 266 18.87 16.68 -0.55
C ASP A 266 18.32 16.17 0.78
N ASP A 267 18.87 16.69 1.89
CA ASP A 267 18.45 16.30 3.23
C ASP A 267 17.01 16.71 3.55
N ALA A 268 16.54 17.83 3.02
CA ALA A 268 15.15 18.27 3.25
C ALA A 268 14.15 17.29 2.63
N GLN A 269 14.40 16.83 1.41
CA GLN A 269 13.57 15.81 0.79
C GLN A 269 13.68 14.46 1.51
N PHE A 270 14.89 14.08 1.94
CA PHE A 270 15.10 12.84 2.69
C PHE A 270 14.27 12.82 3.98
N GLU A 271 14.38 13.87 4.80
CA GLU A 271 13.63 13.96 6.06
C GLU A 271 12.12 14.07 5.84
N ALA A 272 11.66 14.81 4.83
CA ALA A 272 10.23 14.91 4.50
C ALA A 272 9.65 13.55 4.06
N LEU A 273 10.38 12.80 3.24
CA LEU A 273 9.97 11.47 2.79
C LEU A 273 9.93 10.46 3.95
N LYS A 274 10.95 10.48 4.81
CA LYS A 274 11.02 9.65 6.02
C LYS A 274 9.84 9.95 6.95
N ALA A 275 9.62 11.23 7.28
CA ALA A 275 8.53 11.65 8.16
C ALA A 275 7.15 11.22 7.61
N GLY A 276 6.86 11.49 6.33
CA GLY A 276 5.60 11.12 5.71
C GLY A 276 5.39 9.60 5.59
N TRP A 277 6.46 8.82 5.46
CA TRP A 277 6.35 7.37 5.48
C TRP A 277 6.01 6.85 6.88
N ILE A 278 6.67 7.38 7.92
CA ILE A 278 6.41 7.00 9.32
C ILE A 278 4.98 7.38 9.72
N GLU A 279 4.52 8.59 9.38
CA GLU A 279 3.14 9.04 9.61
C GLU A 279 2.11 8.14 8.91
N GLY A 280 2.49 7.58 7.76
CA GLY A 280 1.67 6.64 6.99
C GLY A 280 1.57 5.24 7.55
N ILE A 281 2.26 4.88 8.64
CA ILE A 281 2.17 3.55 9.26
C ILE A 281 0.76 3.35 9.81
N PRO A 282 0.03 2.30 9.39
CA PRO A 282 -1.29 2.00 9.93
C PRO A 282 -1.20 1.57 11.40
N ALA A 283 -2.24 1.89 12.17
CA ALA A 283 -2.40 1.33 13.51
C ALA A 283 -2.39 -0.21 13.47
N PRO A 284 -1.84 -0.88 14.49
CA PRO A 284 -1.90 -2.33 14.58
C PRO A 284 -3.34 -2.82 14.78
N GLY A 285 -3.66 -3.97 14.18
CA GLY A 285 -4.97 -4.59 14.33
C GLY A 285 -5.74 -4.73 13.00
N PRO A 286 -6.96 -5.29 13.05
CA PRO A 286 -7.79 -5.47 11.87
C PRO A 286 -8.31 -4.13 11.35
N VAL A 287 -8.51 -4.05 10.03
CA VAL A 287 -9.18 -2.89 9.42
C VAL A 287 -10.65 -2.87 9.83
N SER A 288 -11.13 -1.71 10.28
CA SER A 288 -12.55 -1.52 10.61
C SER A 288 -13.41 -1.69 9.36
N ARG A 289 -14.26 -2.73 9.35
CA ARG A 289 -15.21 -2.97 8.24
C ARG A 289 -16.24 -1.84 8.11
N GLU A 290 -16.64 -1.25 9.23
CA GLU A 290 -17.59 -0.11 9.24
C GLU A 290 -16.96 1.13 8.60
N ALA A 291 -15.73 1.47 8.99
CA ALA A 291 -14.98 2.57 8.40
C ALA A 291 -14.73 2.37 6.90
N ALA A 292 -14.30 1.16 6.51
CA ALA A 292 -14.11 0.80 5.11
C ALA A 292 -15.43 0.86 4.31
N ALA A 293 -16.55 0.39 4.86
CA ALA A 293 -17.85 0.46 4.21
C ALA A 293 -18.33 1.93 4.03
N SER A 294 -18.04 2.80 4.99
CA SER A 294 -18.34 4.24 4.87
C SER A 294 -17.53 4.91 3.77
N MET A 295 -16.23 4.60 3.71
CA MET A 295 -15.34 5.05 2.63
C MET A 295 -15.81 4.52 1.25
N LEU A 296 -16.19 3.25 1.17
CA LEU A 296 -16.68 2.64 -0.07
C LEU A 296 -17.93 3.34 -0.59
N ARG A 297 -18.89 3.65 0.29
CA ARG A 297 -20.11 4.38 -0.10
C ARG A 297 -19.76 5.75 -0.70
N LEU A 298 -18.91 6.53 -0.02
CA LEU A 298 -18.47 7.82 -0.56
C LEU A 298 -17.81 7.67 -1.94
N MET A 299 -16.94 6.68 -2.10
CA MET A 299 -16.26 6.43 -3.37
C MET A 299 -17.21 5.99 -4.48
N ALA A 300 -18.26 5.22 -4.12
CA ALA A 300 -19.31 4.83 -5.07
C ALA A 300 -20.16 6.03 -5.52
N ASP A 301 -20.54 6.90 -4.59
CA ASP A 301 -21.34 8.07 -4.88
C ASP A 301 -20.61 9.08 -5.79
N LEU A 302 -19.29 9.23 -5.60
CA LEU A 302 -18.51 10.24 -6.33
C LEU A 302 -17.80 9.70 -7.58
N GLY A 303 -17.35 8.45 -7.53
CA GLY A 303 -16.59 7.81 -8.61
C GLY A 303 -17.45 6.96 -9.54
N GLY A 304 -18.65 6.61 -9.10
CA GLY A 304 -19.60 5.79 -9.87
C GLY A 304 -19.00 4.47 -10.35
N SER A 305 -19.54 3.96 -11.44
CA SER A 305 -19.08 2.72 -12.07
C SER A 305 -17.63 2.79 -12.60
N ASP A 306 -17.13 3.97 -12.91
CA ASP A 306 -15.75 4.16 -13.39
C ASP A 306 -14.73 3.77 -12.31
N LEU A 307 -15.04 4.06 -11.05
CA LEU A 307 -14.20 3.68 -9.91
C LEU A 307 -14.59 2.33 -9.33
N MET A 308 -15.88 2.10 -9.09
CA MET A 308 -16.36 0.97 -8.29
C MET A 308 -16.85 -0.22 -9.10
N GLY A 309 -17.05 -0.09 -10.43
CA GLY A 309 -17.63 -1.15 -11.24
C GLY A 309 -19.02 -1.54 -10.70
N GLU A 310 -19.23 -2.83 -10.47
CA GLU A 310 -20.48 -3.41 -9.93
C GLU A 310 -20.54 -3.45 -8.39
N VAL A 311 -19.51 -2.94 -7.69
CA VAL A 311 -19.43 -3.00 -6.22
C VAL A 311 -20.40 -2.01 -5.59
N LYS A 312 -21.37 -2.53 -4.83
CA LYS A 312 -22.37 -1.74 -4.08
C LYS A 312 -22.12 -1.77 -2.57
N GLU A 313 -21.57 -2.86 -2.09
CA GLU A 313 -21.28 -3.10 -0.67
C GLU A 313 -19.89 -3.72 -0.53
N LEU A 314 -19.31 -3.60 0.66
CA LEU A 314 -17.99 -4.17 0.95
C LEU A 314 -18.09 -5.70 1.01
N PRO A 315 -17.46 -6.44 0.07
CA PRO A 315 -17.52 -7.90 0.07
C PRO A 315 -16.84 -8.49 1.31
N ASP A 316 -17.22 -9.72 1.66
CA ASP A 316 -16.52 -10.48 2.68
C ASP A 316 -15.12 -10.91 2.20
N GLY A 317 -14.19 -11.09 3.16
CA GLY A 317 -12.85 -11.57 2.89
C GLY A 317 -11.92 -10.57 2.18
N VAL A 318 -12.30 -9.29 2.06
CA VAL A 318 -11.42 -8.25 1.49
C VAL A 318 -10.16 -8.08 2.34
N PHE A 319 -10.30 -8.05 3.66
CA PHE A 319 -9.18 -7.83 4.58
C PHE A 319 -8.69 -9.15 5.16
N TYR A 320 -7.37 -9.27 5.24
CA TYR A 320 -6.72 -10.37 5.92
C TYR A 320 -7.01 -10.31 7.42
N ASP A 321 -7.47 -11.43 7.96
CA ASP A 321 -7.65 -11.63 9.39
C ASP A 321 -6.71 -12.77 9.83
N PRO A 322 -5.71 -12.50 10.69
CA PRO A 322 -4.80 -13.52 11.18
C PRO A 322 -5.49 -14.55 12.09
N ALA A 323 -6.75 -14.35 12.46
CA ALA A 323 -7.52 -15.29 13.27
C ALA A 323 -8.33 -16.31 12.45
N MET A 324 -8.28 -16.19 11.10
CA MET A 324 -8.94 -17.14 10.19
C MET A 324 -7.96 -18.28 9.79
#